data_8608a3c8888472be90221de545c31c88
#
_entry.id   8608a3c8888472be90221de545c31c88
#
_cell.length_a   1.000
_cell.length_b   1.000
_cell.length_c   1.000
_cell.angle_alpha   90.00
_cell.angle_beta   90.00
_cell.angle_gamma   90.00
#
_symmetry.space_group_name_H-M   'P 1'
#
loop_
_entity.id
_entity.type
_entity.pdbx_description
1 polymer ?
#
loop_
_entity_poly.entity_id
_entity_poly.type
_entity_poly.pdbx_seq_one_letter_code
_entity_poly.pdbx_strand_id
1 'polypeptide(L)'
;MSEREAAMARTAWKYFENNTQPTGLANAVDGYPSTTMWDSASYMAAIVAARELGVITPQVADARLAKLIAALQGLVFFRNELPNKVYHTQTLDKVDYANKPGEIGYSALDLGRLLIWLKIVKERYPQHAEGIDRFVLRWQWGNVVDRTGMMFGANIDKGGLVQYLQEGRLGYEEYSARGFELWGLSTDLAARAEPYATVPIYCVEVPYDSRDPRKYNQHNYVVSESYVLDGIEFDWDKTLAREAGAARHSHPWMADFAHRVYQAQENRWRATGILTARSEHQLEQEPYFVYDTVFTDGYQWNTITDTGRYVPEFAAVSLKAALGMWVLWKSDYTDKLFEAIARESNPAKGFHEGLLENGKGPIRAFTANNNGIMLETLLYKAQGKILRWGNARDTLWDRTPAADRGKEPRAGAASAAAGASAPCRPASVTRAAGGQPC
;
A
#
# COMPACT_ATOMS: atom_id res chain seq x y z
N MET A 1 -7.52 -22.59 8.83
CA MET A 1 -6.68 -22.63 7.62
C MET A 1 -6.64 -24.06 7.12
N SER A 2 -6.91 -24.30 5.82
CA SER A 2 -6.81 -25.62 5.20
C SER A 2 -5.34 -26.01 4.98
N GLU A 3 -5.08 -27.30 4.68
CA GLU A 3 -3.73 -27.77 4.35
C GLU A 3 -3.16 -27.08 3.10
N ARG A 4 -4.02 -26.83 2.09
CA ARG A 4 -3.66 -26.07 0.89
C ARG A 4 -3.22 -24.64 1.23
N GLU A 5 -3.97 -23.94 2.06
CA GLU A 5 -3.63 -22.59 2.50
C GLU A 5 -2.33 -22.57 3.32
N ALA A 6 -2.11 -23.57 4.15
CA ALA A 6 -0.86 -23.70 4.89
C ALA A 6 0.34 -23.95 3.96
N ALA A 7 0.16 -24.73 2.89
CA ALA A 7 1.17 -24.91 1.86
C ALA A 7 1.44 -23.59 1.10
N MET A 8 0.40 -22.85 0.76
CA MET A 8 0.52 -21.52 0.12
C MET A 8 1.29 -20.55 1.03
N ALA A 9 1.00 -20.51 2.33
CA ALA A 9 1.74 -19.67 3.28
C ALA A 9 3.23 -20.02 3.33
N ARG A 10 3.57 -21.30 3.35
CA ARG A 10 4.98 -21.76 3.29
C ARG A 10 5.65 -21.37 1.98
N THR A 11 4.93 -21.48 0.86
CA THR A 11 5.46 -21.08 -0.46
C THR A 11 5.71 -19.56 -0.53
N ALA A 12 4.76 -18.73 -0.06
CA ALA A 12 4.95 -17.28 -0.02
C ALA A 12 6.13 -16.89 0.89
N TRP A 13 6.30 -17.58 2.02
CA TRP A 13 7.42 -17.36 2.93
C TRP A 13 8.79 -17.64 2.30
N LYS A 14 8.88 -18.56 1.31
CA LYS A 14 10.13 -18.83 0.56
C LYS A 14 10.72 -17.59 -0.08
N TYR A 15 9.88 -16.65 -0.53
CA TYR A 15 10.37 -15.37 -1.03
C TYR A 15 11.27 -14.67 -0.01
N PHE A 16 10.83 -14.58 1.25
CA PHE A 16 11.56 -13.89 2.32
C PHE A 16 12.75 -14.69 2.85
N GLU A 17 12.73 -16.01 2.76
CA GLU A 17 13.91 -16.82 3.05
C GLU A 17 15.04 -16.53 2.05
N ASN A 18 14.71 -16.35 0.77
CA ASN A 18 15.66 -16.14 -0.31
C ASN A 18 16.16 -14.69 -0.42
N ASN A 19 15.30 -13.72 -0.07
CA ASN A 19 15.53 -12.31 -0.37
C ASN A 19 15.86 -11.44 0.85
N THR A 20 15.87 -11.98 2.07
CA THR A 20 16.31 -11.23 3.25
C THR A 20 17.82 -11.17 3.30
N GLN A 21 18.36 -9.96 3.35
CA GLN A 21 19.80 -9.70 3.35
C GLN A 21 20.40 -9.76 4.77
N PRO A 22 21.73 -9.89 4.89
CA PRO A 22 22.41 -9.87 6.17
C PRO A 22 22.16 -8.62 7.00
N THR A 23 21.81 -7.50 6.41
CA THR A 23 21.41 -6.25 7.10
C THR A 23 20.11 -6.38 7.87
N GLY A 24 19.20 -7.27 7.45
CA GLY A 24 17.84 -7.41 7.97
C GLY A 24 16.76 -6.85 7.04
N LEU A 25 17.12 -6.13 5.98
CA LEU A 25 16.17 -5.72 4.93
C LEU A 25 15.90 -6.88 3.96
N ALA A 26 14.72 -6.91 3.37
CA ALA A 26 14.38 -7.81 2.28
C ALA A 26 14.36 -7.05 0.96
N ASN A 27 14.78 -7.69 -0.13
CA ASN A 27 14.64 -7.13 -1.47
C ASN A 27 13.16 -6.95 -1.83
N ALA A 28 12.82 -5.85 -2.49
CA ALA A 28 11.48 -5.61 -3.02
C ALA A 28 11.16 -6.57 -4.18
N VAL A 29 12.13 -6.82 -5.06
CA VAL A 29 12.03 -7.73 -6.21
C VAL A 29 13.08 -8.83 -6.09
N ASP A 30 12.74 -10.06 -6.49
CA ASP A 30 13.61 -11.24 -6.41
C ASP A 30 14.98 -10.98 -7.01
N GLY A 31 16.02 -11.15 -6.21
CA GLY A 31 17.42 -10.99 -6.62
C GLY A 31 17.87 -9.53 -6.86
N TYR A 32 17.00 -8.53 -6.73
CA TYR A 32 17.33 -7.12 -6.92
C TYR A 32 17.55 -6.42 -5.56
N PRO A 33 18.79 -5.99 -5.22
CA PRO A 33 19.14 -5.61 -3.86
C PRO A 33 18.70 -4.19 -3.47
N SER A 34 17.43 -3.88 -3.64
CA SER A 34 16.82 -2.64 -3.16
C SER A 34 15.46 -2.88 -2.54
N THR A 35 15.02 -1.94 -1.71
CA THR A 35 13.71 -1.95 -1.06
C THR A 35 13.16 -0.55 -0.89
N THR A 36 11.83 -0.42 -0.92
CA THR A 36 11.10 0.79 -0.53
C THR A 36 10.62 0.68 0.92
N MET A 37 10.03 1.76 1.44
CA MET A 37 9.39 1.70 2.76
C MET A 37 8.08 0.90 2.70
N TRP A 38 7.39 0.90 1.55
CA TRP A 38 6.24 0.04 1.30
C TRP A 38 6.59 -1.45 1.39
N ASP A 39 7.65 -1.86 0.69
CA ASP A 39 8.12 -3.26 0.70
C ASP A 39 8.67 -3.68 2.07
N SER A 40 9.29 -2.75 2.80
CA SER A 40 9.74 -2.99 4.18
C SER A 40 8.56 -3.26 5.11
N ALA A 41 7.43 -2.55 4.91
CA ALA A 41 6.18 -2.82 5.60
C ALA A 41 5.62 -4.20 5.23
N SER A 42 5.63 -4.56 3.94
CA SER A 42 5.19 -5.87 3.46
C SER A 42 6.04 -7.02 4.01
N TYR A 43 7.36 -6.81 4.19
CA TYR A 43 8.21 -7.79 4.87
C TYR A 43 7.86 -7.91 6.37
N MET A 44 7.60 -6.80 7.04
CA MET A 44 7.15 -6.81 8.44
C MET A 44 5.83 -7.57 8.60
N ALA A 45 4.89 -7.32 7.69
CA ALA A 45 3.63 -8.04 7.58
C ALA A 45 3.83 -9.55 7.41
N ALA A 46 4.73 -9.92 6.51
CA ALA A 46 5.06 -11.32 6.24
C ALA A 46 5.63 -12.03 7.48
N ILE A 47 6.52 -11.36 8.26
CA ILE A 47 7.06 -11.94 9.50
C ILE A 47 5.95 -12.18 10.52
N VAL A 48 5.08 -11.18 10.73
CA VAL A 48 3.94 -11.30 11.65
C VAL A 48 3.02 -12.43 11.22
N ALA A 49 2.63 -12.44 9.94
CA ALA A 49 1.72 -13.47 9.42
C ALA A 49 2.35 -14.86 9.47
N ALA A 50 3.59 -15.02 9.07
CA ALA A 50 4.28 -16.32 9.10
C ALA A 50 4.40 -16.88 10.54
N ARG A 51 4.63 -16.01 11.54
CA ARG A 51 4.60 -16.38 12.96
C ARG A 51 3.21 -16.85 13.40
N GLU A 52 2.21 -16.02 13.18
CA GLU A 52 0.84 -16.28 13.65
C GLU A 52 0.20 -17.50 12.97
N LEU A 53 0.59 -17.79 11.72
CA LEU A 53 0.16 -18.96 10.96
C LEU A 53 1.00 -20.20 11.25
N GLY A 54 2.03 -20.11 12.10
CA GLY A 54 2.91 -21.24 12.45
C GLY A 54 3.85 -21.68 11.34
N VAL A 55 4.12 -20.81 10.34
CA VAL A 55 5.10 -21.08 9.28
C VAL A 55 6.52 -20.97 9.83
N ILE A 56 6.76 -20.03 10.75
CA ILE A 56 8.02 -19.85 11.46
C ILE A 56 7.77 -19.84 12.97
N THR A 57 8.82 -20.17 13.73
CA THR A 57 8.73 -20.14 15.20
C THR A 57 8.72 -18.69 15.73
N PRO A 58 8.19 -18.45 16.95
CA PRO A 58 8.26 -17.14 17.59
C PRO A 58 9.70 -16.60 17.68
N GLN A 59 10.66 -17.45 17.97
CA GLN A 59 12.08 -17.06 18.09
C GLN A 59 12.66 -16.57 16.75
N VAL A 60 12.32 -17.23 15.65
CA VAL A 60 12.73 -16.81 14.30
C VAL A 60 12.08 -15.46 13.94
N ALA A 61 10.79 -15.30 14.25
CA ALA A 61 10.08 -14.05 14.01
C ALA A 61 10.67 -12.89 14.82
N ASP A 62 10.90 -13.09 16.12
CA ASP A 62 11.50 -12.06 16.98
C ASP A 62 12.91 -11.66 16.51
N ALA A 63 13.75 -12.63 16.12
CA ALA A 63 15.08 -12.35 15.59
C ALA A 63 15.02 -11.55 14.28
N ARG A 64 14.08 -11.86 13.37
CA ARG A 64 13.90 -11.13 12.11
C ARG A 64 13.36 -9.72 12.35
N LEU A 65 12.35 -9.55 13.21
CA LEU A 65 11.82 -8.24 13.57
C LEU A 65 12.89 -7.36 14.23
N ALA A 66 13.64 -7.89 15.20
CA ALA A 66 14.72 -7.15 15.85
C ALA A 66 15.76 -6.66 14.84
N LYS A 67 16.14 -7.52 13.88
CA LYS A 67 17.12 -7.19 12.86
C LYS A 67 16.59 -6.16 11.86
N LEU A 68 15.34 -6.29 11.40
CA LEU A 68 14.68 -5.32 10.54
C LEU A 68 14.57 -3.95 11.22
N ILE A 69 14.13 -3.90 12.47
CA ILE A 69 14.02 -2.66 13.24
C ILE A 69 15.39 -2.02 13.44
N ALA A 70 16.42 -2.80 13.73
CA ALA A 70 17.79 -2.30 13.84
C ALA A 70 18.29 -1.70 12.50
N ALA A 71 17.99 -2.37 11.38
CA ALA A 71 18.30 -1.84 10.05
C ALA A 71 17.60 -0.50 9.80
N LEU A 72 16.28 -0.40 10.09
CA LEU A 72 15.53 0.84 9.96
C LEU A 72 16.10 1.97 10.82
N GLN A 73 16.52 1.67 12.05
CA GLN A 73 17.19 2.65 12.92
C GLN A 73 18.55 3.13 12.35
N GLY A 74 19.23 2.27 11.60
CA GLY A 74 20.51 2.58 10.97
C GLY A 74 20.41 3.41 9.69
N LEU A 75 19.22 3.56 9.11
CA LEU A 75 19.05 4.29 7.84
C LEU A 75 19.43 5.76 7.97
N VAL A 76 20.17 6.26 6.98
CA VAL A 76 20.42 7.69 6.79
C VAL A 76 19.24 8.28 6.02
N PHE A 77 18.53 9.23 6.63
CA PHE A 77 17.33 9.82 6.05
C PHE A 77 17.63 10.78 4.90
N PHE A 78 16.68 10.94 4.00
CA PHE A 78 16.67 12.01 3.02
C PHE A 78 16.78 13.35 3.75
N ARG A 79 17.85 14.11 3.48
CA ARG A 79 18.15 15.41 4.11
C ARG A 79 17.99 15.45 5.64
N ASN A 80 18.15 14.32 6.32
CA ASN A 80 17.85 14.12 7.74
C ASN A 80 16.39 14.40 8.12
N GLU A 81 15.47 14.34 7.19
CA GLU A 81 14.04 14.60 7.39
C GLU A 81 13.27 13.30 7.63
N LEU A 82 13.22 12.45 6.61
CA LEU A 82 12.42 11.22 6.58
C LEU A 82 13.15 10.13 5.80
N PRO A 83 12.79 8.85 5.97
CA PRO A 83 13.37 7.78 5.16
C PRO A 83 13.30 8.06 3.66
N ASN A 84 14.42 7.85 2.95
CA ASN A 84 14.48 7.98 1.49
C ASN A 84 13.56 6.93 0.82
N LYS A 85 13.09 7.19 -0.39
CA LYS A 85 12.19 6.27 -1.12
C LYS A 85 12.75 4.86 -1.27
N VAL A 86 14.05 4.76 -1.58
CA VAL A 86 14.70 3.47 -1.87
C VAL A 86 16.02 3.35 -1.13
N TYR A 87 16.30 2.16 -0.61
CA TYR A 87 17.56 1.80 0.02
C TYR A 87 18.14 0.52 -0.57
N HIS A 88 19.47 0.48 -0.68
CA HIS A 88 20.19 -0.74 -1.04
C HIS A 88 20.14 -1.73 0.14
N THR A 89 19.60 -2.92 -0.09
CA THR A 89 19.32 -3.87 1.01
C THR A 89 20.55 -4.49 1.65
N GLN A 90 21.69 -4.52 0.96
CA GLN A 90 22.94 -5.09 1.49
C GLN A 90 23.80 -4.08 2.24
N THR A 91 23.69 -2.77 1.91
CA THR A 91 24.58 -1.72 2.48
C THR A 91 23.85 -0.69 3.32
N LEU A 92 22.51 -0.59 3.23
CA LEU A 92 21.65 0.44 3.81
C LEU A 92 21.86 1.83 3.20
N ASP A 93 22.57 1.95 2.08
CA ASP A 93 22.78 3.21 1.39
C ASP A 93 21.50 3.68 0.70
N LYS A 94 21.33 5.01 0.62
CA LYS A 94 20.27 5.62 -0.21
C LYS A 94 20.59 5.42 -1.69
N VAL A 95 19.61 4.92 -2.45
CA VAL A 95 19.74 4.68 -3.88
C VAL A 95 18.50 5.18 -4.62
N ASP A 96 18.60 5.28 -5.94
CA ASP A 96 17.46 5.48 -6.83
C ASP A 96 16.79 4.13 -7.23
N TYR A 97 15.74 4.18 -8.04
CA TYR A 97 15.03 2.98 -8.51
C TYR A 97 15.89 2.09 -9.45
N ALA A 98 16.97 2.64 -10.02
CA ALA A 98 17.96 1.89 -10.79
C ALA A 98 19.12 1.37 -9.92
N ASN A 99 18.97 1.46 -8.59
CA ASN A 99 19.94 1.05 -7.59
C ASN A 99 21.29 1.80 -7.63
N LYS A 100 21.27 3.04 -8.16
CA LYS A 100 22.43 3.93 -8.16
C LYS A 100 22.43 4.76 -6.89
N PRO A 101 23.59 5.03 -6.26
CA PRO A 101 23.69 5.86 -5.07
C PRO A 101 23.06 7.23 -5.28
N GLY A 102 22.20 7.67 -4.37
CA GLY A 102 21.55 8.97 -4.43
C GLY A 102 20.36 9.15 -3.51
N GLU A 103 20.03 10.40 -3.26
CA GLU A 103 18.79 10.81 -2.58
C GLU A 103 17.74 11.14 -3.64
N ILE A 104 16.53 10.60 -3.50
CA ILE A 104 15.45 10.83 -4.46
C ILE A 104 14.15 11.34 -3.83
N GLY A 105 14.18 11.61 -2.53
CA GLY A 105 13.02 12.07 -1.78
C GLY A 105 12.43 11.00 -0.87
N TYR A 106 11.19 11.24 -0.42
CA TYR A 106 10.40 10.28 0.36
C TYR A 106 8.95 10.26 -0.16
N SER A 107 8.25 9.15 0.10
CA SER A 107 6.85 8.97 -0.22
C SER A 107 6.02 8.96 1.06
N ALA A 108 5.02 9.84 1.15
CA ALA A 108 4.08 9.85 2.25
C ALA A 108 3.25 8.55 2.29
N LEU A 109 2.92 7.99 1.12
CA LEU A 109 2.16 6.75 1.01
C LEU A 109 2.94 5.57 1.58
N ASP A 110 4.20 5.41 1.18
CA ASP A 110 5.07 4.34 1.67
C ASP A 110 5.28 4.45 3.18
N LEU A 111 5.51 5.68 3.66
CA LEU A 111 5.69 5.95 5.09
C LEU A 111 4.42 5.66 5.88
N GLY A 112 3.24 5.98 5.34
CA GLY A 112 1.96 5.67 5.96
C GLY A 112 1.77 4.17 6.17
N ARG A 113 2.02 3.35 5.13
CA ARG A 113 1.97 1.88 5.25
C ARG A 113 3.01 1.36 6.26
N LEU A 114 4.23 1.88 6.22
CA LEU A 114 5.25 1.50 7.20
C LEU A 114 4.81 1.81 8.64
N LEU A 115 4.22 2.97 8.88
CA LEU A 115 3.70 3.36 10.19
C LEU A 115 2.58 2.45 10.69
N ILE A 116 1.69 2.00 9.79
CA ILE A 116 0.66 1.00 10.09
C ILE A 116 1.32 -0.28 10.64
N TRP A 117 2.29 -0.82 9.92
CA TRP A 117 2.92 -2.07 10.32
C TRP A 117 3.85 -1.94 11.52
N LEU A 118 4.53 -0.82 11.69
CA LEU A 118 5.26 -0.50 12.92
C LEU A 118 4.31 -0.48 14.13
N LYS A 119 3.11 0.10 13.96
CA LYS A 119 2.09 0.11 15.03
C LYS A 119 1.56 -1.29 15.31
N ILE A 120 1.23 -2.07 14.29
CA ILE A 120 0.78 -3.46 14.45
C ILE A 120 1.82 -4.29 15.21
N VAL A 121 3.10 -4.20 14.84
CA VAL A 121 4.19 -4.91 15.54
C VAL A 121 4.32 -4.43 16.98
N LYS A 122 4.29 -3.13 17.21
CA LYS A 122 4.36 -2.53 18.55
C LYS A 122 3.25 -3.03 19.46
N GLU A 123 2.01 -3.12 18.95
CA GLU A 123 0.86 -3.58 19.73
C GLU A 123 0.86 -5.09 19.98
N ARG A 124 1.32 -5.89 19.01
CA ARG A 124 1.35 -7.36 19.12
C ARG A 124 2.58 -7.88 19.87
N TYR A 125 3.71 -7.18 19.77
CA TYR A 125 5.01 -7.60 20.27
C TYR A 125 5.71 -6.45 21.00
N PRO A 126 5.25 -6.12 22.25
CA PRO A 126 5.73 -4.95 22.99
C PRO A 126 7.23 -4.92 23.24
N GLN A 127 7.92 -6.07 23.18
CA GLN A 127 9.38 -6.14 23.30
C GLN A 127 10.13 -5.38 22.20
N HIS A 128 9.48 -5.09 21.07
CA HIS A 128 10.04 -4.30 19.97
C HIS A 128 9.67 -2.82 20.05
N ALA A 129 8.80 -2.41 20.96
CA ALA A 129 8.23 -1.06 21.02
C ALA A 129 9.29 0.03 21.13
N GLU A 130 10.29 -0.14 21.98
CA GLU A 130 11.33 0.88 22.18
C GLU A 130 12.18 1.10 20.92
N GLY A 131 12.53 0.01 20.22
CA GLY A 131 13.28 0.10 18.96
C GLY A 131 12.50 0.83 17.88
N ILE A 132 11.20 0.54 17.77
CA ILE A 132 10.27 1.21 16.84
C ILE A 132 10.15 2.70 17.19
N ASP A 133 9.93 3.02 18.46
CA ASP A 133 9.79 4.41 18.91
C ASP A 133 11.04 5.24 18.61
N ARG A 134 12.23 4.68 18.85
CA ARG A 134 13.51 5.34 18.51
C ARG A 134 13.64 5.66 17.03
N PHE A 135 13.12 4.79 16.14
CA PHE A 135 13.13 5.04 14.72
C PHE A 135 12.19 6.18 14.32
N VAL A 136 10.92 6.14 14.78
CA VAL A 136 9.93 7.14 14.39
C VAL A 136 10.13 8.50 15.06
N LEU A 137 10.76 8.57 16.24
CA LEU A 137 11.10 9.82 16.91
C LEU A 137 12.18 10.64 16.18
N ARG A 138 12.89 10.03 15.20
CA ARG A 138 13.85 10.75 14.36
C ARG A 138 13.19 11.52 13.19
N TRP A 139 11.90 11.24 12.92
CA TRP A 139 11.22 11.78 11.75
C TRP A 139 10.88 13.26 11.91
N GLN A 140 11.03 14.04 10.85
CA GLN A 140 10.57 15.42 10.79
C GLN A 140 9.11 15.46 10.31
N TRP A 141 8.21 15.17 11.23
CA TRP A 141 6.78 14.97 10.96
C TRP A 141 6.11 16.11 10.21
N GLY A 142 6.48 17.37 10.51
CA GLY A 142 5.94 18.56 9.87
C GLY A 142 6.31 18.70 8.39
N ASN A 143 7.22 17.87 7.85
CA ASN A 143 7.56 17.88 6.44
C ASN A 143 6.66 16.93 5.63
N VAL A 144 6.02 15.95 6.27
CA VAL A 144 5.17 14.95 5.61
C VAL A 144 3.69 15.18 5.85
N VAL A 145 3.29 15.74 7.00
CA VAL A 145 1.90 16.13 7.29
C VAL A 145 1.91 17.60 7.70
N ASP A 146 1.18 18.43 6.98
CA ASP A 146 1.09 19.86 7.28
C ASP A 146 0.04 20.16 8.38
N ARG A 147 -0.10 21.43 8.75
CA ARG A 147 -1.05 21.87 9.79
C ARG A 147 -2.51 21.67 9.40
N THR A 148 -2.81 21.46 8.14
CA THR A 148 -4.18 21.20 7.64
C THR A 148 -4.50 19.71 7.63
N GLY A 149 -3.51 18.86 7.88
CA GLY A 149 -3.64 17.40 7.79
C GLY A 149 -3.53 16.87 6.36
N MET A 150 -2.92 17.63 5.46
CA MET A 150 -2.59 17.19 4.10
C MET A 150 -1.22 16.51 4.11
N MET A 151 -1.06 15.45 3.30
CA MET A 151 0.18 14.69 3.17
C MET A 151 1.04 15.15 1.98
N PHE A 152 2.35 15.19 2.20
CA PHE A 152 3.34 15.60 1.20
C PHE A 152 4.46 14.57 1.09
N GLY A 153 4.78 14.19 -0.13
CA GLY A 153 6.04 13.54 -0.47
C GLY A 153 7.10 14.55 -0.88
N ALA A 154 8.33 14.10 -1.01
CA ALA A 154 9.44 14.89 -1.55
C ALA A 154 10.05 14.23 -2.78
N ASN A 155 10.36 15.03 -3.79
CA ASN A 155 11.09 14.63 -4.99
C ASN A 155 12.26 15.60 -5.23
N ILE A 156 13.29 15.12 -5.89
CA ILE A 156 14.36 15.97 -6.44
C ILE A 156 14.08 16.17 -7.92
N ASP A 157 13.97 17.42 -8.35
CA ASP A 157 13.80 17.75 -9.76
C ASP A 157 15.13 17.62 -10.53
N LYS A 158 15.06 17.79 -11.86
CA LYS A 158 16.25 17.70 -12.74
C LYS A 158 17.32 18.75 -12.43
N GLY A 159 16.98 19.82 -11.72
CA GLY A 159 17.89 20.87 -11.27
C GLY A 159 18.51 20.59 -9.89
N GLY A 160 18.15 19.50 -9.23
CA GLY A 160 18.62 19.15 -7.90
C GLY A 160 17.86 19.87 -6.77
N LEU A 161 16.75 20.55 -7.07
CA LEU A 161 15.90 21.22 -6.09
C LEU A 161 14.86 20.24 -5.54
N VAL A 162 14.61 20.33 -4.23
CA VAL A 162 13.56 19.56 -3.60
C VAL A 162 12.20 20.20 -3.88
N GLN A 163 11.29 19.36 -4.35
CA GLN A 163 9.88 19.69 -4.53
C GLN A 163 9.08 18.89 -3.49
N TYR A 164 8.34 19.59 -2.63
CA TYR A 164 7.36 18.98 -1.73
C TYR A 164 6.00 19.02 -2.43
N LEU A 165 5.47 17.87 -2.75
CA LEU A 165 4.24 17.73 -3.54
C LEU A 165 3.19 16.98 -2.72
N GLN A 166 1.93 17.43 -2.80
CA GLN A 166 0.83 16.67 -2.25
C GLN A 166 0.84 15.29 -2.90
N GLU A 167 0.88 14.26 -2.08
CA GLU A 167 1.02 12.88 -2.52
C GLU A 167 -0.21 12.07 -2.13
N GLY A 168 -0.64 11.25 -3.07
CA GLY A 168 -1.75 10.34 -2.89
C GLY A 168 -2.95 10.67 -3.76
N ARG A 169 -3.76 9.65 -3.96
CA ARG A 169 -5.03 9.65 -4.67
C ARG A 169 -6.04 8.84 -3.90
N LEU A 170 -7.28 9.03 -4.24
CA LEU A 170 -8.40 8.33 -3.61
C LEU A 170 -8.13 6.83 -3.44
N GLY A 171 -8.23 6.36 -2.23
CA GLY A 171 -7.92 5.01 -1.80
C GLY A 171 -6.55 4.89 -1.13
N TYR A 172 -5.47 5.27 -1.80
CA TYR A 172 -4.11 5.21 -1.23
C TYR A 172 -3.83 6.32 -0.24
N GLU A 173 -4.30 7.55 -0.52
CA GLU A 173 -4.10 8.67 0.37
C GLU A 173 -4.74 8.40 1.74
N GLU A 174 -5.99 7.99 1.74
CA GLU A 174 -6.76 7.74 2.95
C GLU A 174 -6.25 6.52 3.71
N TYR A 175 -5.90 5.44 3.00
CA TYR A 175 -5.26 4.29 3.62
C TYR A 175 -3.95 4.68 4.33
N SER A 176 -3.09 5.44 3.65
CA SER A 176 -1.80 5.85 4.20
C SER A 176 -1.94 6.87 5.33
N ALA A 177 -2.95 7.76 5.27
CA ALA A 177 -3.27 8.71 6.33
C ALA A 177 -3.53 8.02 7.68
N ARG A 178 -4.10 6.78 7.64
CA ARG A 178 -4.28 5.97 8.84
C ARG A 178 -2.98 5.71 9.57
N GLY A 179 -1.90 5.46 8.83
CA GLY A 179 -0.59 5.27 9.42
C GLY A 179 -0.20 6.42 10.32
N PHE A 180 -0.36 7.64 9.85
CA PHE A 180 -0.03 8.84 10.63
C PHE A 180 -0.98 9.03 11.81
N GLU A 181 -2.28 8.81 11.64
CA GLU A 181 -3.29 8.89 12.72
C GLU A 181 -3.01 7.93 13.86
N LEU A 182 -2.57 6.70 13.57
CA LEU A 182 -2.18 5.71 14.58
C LEU A 182 -1.02 6.17 15.48
N TRP A 183 -0.24 7.17 15.03
CA TRP A 183 0.83 7.80 15.79
C TRP A 183 0.45 9.17 16.35
N GLY A 184 -0.82 9.54 16.25
CA GLY A 184 -1.39 10.74 16.88
C GLY A 184 -1.23 12.03 16.07
N LEU A 185 -0.93 11.95 14.78
CA LEU A 185 -0.98 13.11 13.88
C LEU A 185 -2.40 13.29 13.36
N SER A 186 -2.81 14.55 13.15
CA SER A 186 -4.05 14.85 12.45
C SER A 186 -3.82 14.82 10.95
N THR A 187 -4.60 14.00 10.24
CA THR A 187 -4.62 13.93 8.78
C THR A 187 -5.98 14.34 8.23
N ASP A 188 -6.62 15.35 8.85
CA ASP A 188 -8.00 15.74 8.62
C ASP A 188 -8.36 15.96 7.14
N LEU A 189 -7.44 16.43 6.30
CA LEU A 189 -7.68 16.58 4.87
C LEU A 189 -7.34 15.31 4.08
N ALA A 190 -6.20 14.68 4.35
CA ALA A 190 -5.77 13.49 3.64
C ALA A 190 -6.67 12.26 3.90
N ALA A 191 -7.33 12.22 5.06
CA ALA A 191 -8.24 11.13 5.43
C ALA A 191 -9.65 11.26 4.86
N ARG A 192 -9.96 12.30 4.10
CA ARG A 192 -11.28 12.52 3.50
C ARG A 192 -11.38 11.88 2.12
N ALA A 193 -12.58 11.37 1.79
CA ALA A 193 -12.88 10.86 0.46
C ALA A 193 -12.83 11.93 -0.64
N GLU A 194 -12.98 13.19 -0.28
CA GLU A 194 -13.05 14.32 -1.21
C GLU A 194 -11.65 14.86 -1.59
N PRO A 195 -11.53 15.39 -2.83
CA PRO A 195 -12.57 15.50 -3.86
C PRO A 195 -12.65 14.23 -4.74
N TYR A 196 -13.82 13.67 -4.87
CA TYR A 196 -14.04 12.52 -5.76
C TYR A 196 -15.24 12.73 -6.70
N ALA A 197 -15.29 11.95 -7.76
CA ALA A 197 -16.45 11.79 -8.65
C ALA A 197 -16.70 10.30 -8.88
N THR A 198 -17.78 9.96 -9.58
CA THR A 198 -18.05 8.58 -9.97
C THR A 198 -18.11 8.43 -11.49
N VAL A 199 -17.81 7.24 -11.96
CA VAL A 199 -17.93 6.84 -13.36
C VAL A 199 -18.70 5.51 -13.44
N PRO A 200 -19.71 5.40 -14.32
CA PRO A 200 -20.45 4.14 -14.47
C PRO A 200 -19.59 3.09 -15.18
N ILE A 201 -19.28 1.99 -14.49
CA ILE A 201 -18.56 0.83 -15.02
C ILE A 201 -19.39 -0.42 -14.71
N TYR A 202 -19.88 -1.12 -15.74
CA TYR A 202 -20.76 -2.29 -15.60
C TYR A 202 -21.87 -2.07 -14.56
N CYS A 203 -22.61 -0.96 -14.70
CA CYS A 203 -23.72 -0.56 -13.82
C CYS A 203 -23.34 -0.29 -12.36
N VAL A 204 -22.08 -0.06 -12.08
CA VAL A 204 -21.59 0.38 -10.77
C VAL A 204 -21.01 1.78 -10.89
N GLU A 205 -21.45 2.70 -10.03
CA GLU A 205 -20.86 4.04 -9.90
C GLU A 205 -19.52 3.95 -9.17
N VAL A 206 -18.44 3.72 -9.92
CA VAL A 206 -17.07 3.55 -9.37
C VAL A 206 -16.50 4.91 -8.99
N PRO A 207 -16.08 5.11 -7.73
CA PRO A 207 -15.46 6.36 -7.30
C PRO A 207 -14.04 6.49 -7.83
N TYR A 208 -13.66 7.70 -8.21
CA TYR A 208 -12.30 8.05 -8.59
C TYR A 208 -11.94 9.46 -8.13
N ASP A 209 -10.66 9.73 -7.95
CA ASP A 209 -10.16 11.06 -7.60
C ASP A 209 -10.46 12.05 -8.73
N SER A 210 -11.24 13.10 -8.44
CA SER A 210 -11.66 14.09 -9.43
C SER A 210 -10.65 15.24 -9.63
N ARG A 211 -9.55 15.25 -8.87
CA ARG A 211 -8.47 16.23 -9.05
C ARG A 211 -7.81 16.01 -10.41
N ASP A 212 -7.49 17.10 -11.11
CA ASP A 212 -6.87 17.03 -12.43
C ASP A 212 -5.44 16.42 -12.33
N PRO A 213 -5.20 15.20 -12.86
CA PRO A 213 -3.92 14.53 -12.73
C PRO A 213 -2.75 15.33 -13.30
N ARG A 214 -2.98 16.19 -14.30
CA ARG A 214 -1.96 17.04 -14.90
C ARG A 214 -1.48 18.16 -13.95
N LYS A 215 -2.36 18.65 -13.07
CA LYS A 215 -2.01 19.68 -12.08
C LYS A 215 -1.19 19.12 -10.93
N TYR A 216 -1.40 17.85 -10.60
CA TYR A 216 -0.75 17.18 -9.47
C TYR A 216 0.41 16.29 -9.91
N ASN A 217 0.64 16.16 -11.24
CA ASN A 217 1.66 15.29 -11.83
C ASN A 217 1.57 13.85 -11.31
N GLN A 218 0.34 13.36 -11.17
CA GLN A 218 0.02 12.00 -10.74
C GLN A 218 -1.22 11.50 -11.48
N HIS A 219 -1.25 10.20 -11.81
CA HIS A 219 -2.43 9.57 -12.38
C HIS A 219 -3.52 9.38 -11.31
N ASN A 220 -4.79 9.54 -11.67
CA ASN A 220 -5.95 9.32 -10.77
C ASN A 220 -6.47 7.88 -10.85
N TYR A 221 -5.57 6.92 -10.72
CA TYR A 221 -5.88 5.50 -10.86
C TYR A 221 -6.78 4.95 -9.76
N VAL A 222 -7.69 4.05 -10.15
CA VAL A 222 -8.51 3.23 -9.26
C VAL A 222 -8.04 1.79 -9.35
N VAL A 223 -7.52 1.28 -8.25
CA VAL A 223 -6.99 -0.09 -8.12
C VAL A 223 -7.54 -0.74 -6.86
N SER A 224 -7.34 -2.05 -6.70
CA SER A 224 -7.91 -2.79 -5.57
C SER A 224 -7.04 -2.75 -4.31
N GLU A 225 -5.71 -2.59 -4.43
CA GLU A 225 -4.76 -2.85 -3.33
C GLU A 225 -5.06 -2.05 -2.07
N SER A 226 -5.13 -0.73 -2.15
CA SER A 226 -5.34 0.11 -0.96
C SER A 226 -6.65 -0.21 -0.24
N TYR A 227 -7.72 -0.46 -1.00
CA TYR A 227 -9.02 -0.82 -0.45
C TYR A 227 -9.01 -2.19 0.25
N VAL A 228 -8.34 -3.19 -0.33
CA VAL A 228 -8.27 -4.52 0.30
C VAL A 228 -7.36 -4.52 1.51
N LEU A 229 -6.27 -3.74 1.50
CA LEU A 229 -5.38 -3.58 2.65
C LEU A 229 -6.11 -2.94 3.83
N ASP A 230 -6.86 -1.85 3.61
CA ASP A 230 -7.67 -1.23 4.66
C ASP A 230 -8.70 -2.24 5.23
N GLY A 231 -9.31 -3.05 4.37
CA GLY A 231 -10.22 -4.12 4.79
C GLY A 231 -9.56 -5.20 5.64
N ILE A 232 -8.38 -5.66 5.26
CA ILE A 232 -7.64 -6.73 5.94
C ILE A 232 -7.05 -6.25 7.26
N GLU A 233 -6.41 -5.08 7.24
CA GLU A 233 -5.69 -4.55 8.38
C GLU A 233 -6.62 -3.93 9.42
N PHE A 234 -7.71 -3.24 8.99
CA PHE A 234 -8.58 -2.42 9.84
C PHE A 234 -10.05 -2.83 9.85
N ASP A 235 -10.50 -3.75 8.98
CA ASP A 235 -11.93 -4.02 8.73
C ASP A 235 -12.70 -2.73 8.37
N TRP A 236 -12.05 -1.85 7.57
CA TRP A 236 -12.52 -0.50 7.24
C TRP A 236 -12.98 0.29 8.46
N ASP A 237 -12.36 0.05 9.62
CA ASP A 237 -12.67 0.65 10.92
C ASP A 237 -14.05 0.39 11.51
N LYS A 238 -14.80 -0.55 10.98
CA LYS A 238 -16.09 -0.91 11.56
C LYS A 238 -16.01 -1.26 13.05
N THR A 239 -14.85 -1.76 13.48
CA THR A 239 -14.60 -2.18 14.87
C THR A 239 -13.78 -1.20 15.68
N LEU A 240 -12.94 -0.34 15.07
CA LEU A 240 -12.13 0.65 15.79
C LEU A 240 -12.97 1.63 16.60
N ALA A 241 -14.08 2.09 16.05
CA ALA A 241 -15.00 2.97 16.74
C ALA A 241 -15.56 2.36 18.03
N ARG A 242 -15.65 1.01 18.11
CA ARG A 242 -16.13 0.29 19.31
C ARG A 242 -15.02 0.05 20.32
N GLU A 243 -13.79 -0.26 19.86
CA GLU A 243 -12.68 -0.68 20.72
C GLU A 243 -11.96 0.49 21.39
N ALA A 244 -11.84 1.60 20.71
CA ALA A 244 -11.02 2.73 21.17
C ALA A 244 -11.82 3.95 21.67
N GLY A 245 -13.15 3.94 21.63
CA GLY A 245 -13.96 5.14 21.87
C GLY A 245 -13.67 6.28 20.87
N ALA A 246 -12.98 5.98 19.79
CA ALA A 246 -12.45 6.93 18.84
C ALA A 246 -13.37 7.02 17.61
N ALA A 247 -14.48 7.75 17.75
CA ALA A 247 -15.28 8.17 16.60
C ALA A 247 -14.51 9.04 15.58
N ARG A 248 -13.27 9.40 15.90
CA ARG A 248 -12.46 10.32 15.09
C ARG A 248 -11.84 9.70 13.83
N HIS A 249 -11.72 8.38 13.76
CA HIS A 249 -10.88 7.72 12.75
C HIS A 249 -11.61 6.62 11.97
N SER A 250 -12.95 6.62 11.94
CA SER A 250 -13.67 5.65 11.13
C SER A 250 -13.92 6.19 9.72
N HIS A 251 -13.59 5.39 8.71
CA HIS A 251 -13.84 5.68 7.30
C HIS A 251 -14.86 4.69 6.72
N PRO A 252 -16.13 4.73 7.14
CA PRO A 252 -17.15 3.77 6.70
C PRO A 252 -17.40 3.83 5.19
N TRP A 253 -17.11 4.97 4.55
CA TRP A 253 -17.17 5.13 3.11
C TRP A 253 -16.10 4.31 2.36
N MET A 254 -14.94 4.00 2.97
CA MET A 254 -13.93 3.14 2.38
C MET A 254 -14.50 1.74 2.06
N ALA A 255 -15.33 1.18 2.94
CA ALA A 255 -15.98 -0.11 2.70
C ALA A 255 -16.93 -0.07 1.51
N ASP A 256 -17.69 1.03 1.34
CA ASP A 256 -18.60 1.22 0.20
C ASP A 256 -17.80 1.36 -1.10
N PHE A 257 -16.74 2.17 -1.10
CA PHE A 257 -15.88 2.35 -2.27
C PHE A 257 -15.16 1.07 -2.66
N ALA A 258 -14.59 0.37 -1.69
CA ALA A 258 -13.99 -0.94 -1.88
C ALA A 258 -14.98 -1.94 -2.52
N HIS A 259 -16.22 -1.96 -2.03
CA HIS A 259 -17.25 -2.84 -2.56
C HIS A 259 -17.65 -2.47 -3.99
N ARG A 260 -17.73 -1.19 -4.34
CA ARG A 260 -18.02 -0.74 -5.72
C ARG A 260 -16.88 -1.12 -6.68
N VAL A 261 -15.62 -0.94 -6.27
CA VAL A 261 -14.46 -1.37 -7.06
C VAL A 261 -14.48 -2.89 -7.27
N TYR A 262 -14.81 -3.66 -6.24
CA TYR A 262 -15.02 -5.10 -6.33
C TYR A 262 -16.17 -5.45 -7.29
N GLN A 263 -17.35 -4.86 -7.10
CA GLN A 263 -18.55 -5.17 -7.92
C GLN A 263 -18.34 -4.88 -9.41
N ALA A 264 -17.66 -3.79 -9.75
CA ALA A 264 -17.38 -3.46 -11.16
C ALA A 264 -16.56 -4.57 -11.83
N GLN A 265 -15.60 -5.16 -11.11
CA GLN A 265 -14.76 -6.25 -11.60
C GLN A 265 -15.54 -7.57 -11.69
N GLU A 266 -16.35 -7.89 -10.70
CA GLU A 266 -17.26 -9.05 -10.75
C GLU A 266 -18.26 -8.95 -11.91
N ASN A 267 -18.86 -7.76 -12.10
CA ASN A 267 -19.82 -7.54 -13.19
C ASN A 267 -19.15 -7.62 -14.57
N ARG A 268 -17.90 -7.13 -14.71
CA ARG A 268 -17.13 -7.34 -15.94
C ARG A 268 -16.94 -8.82 -16.23
N TRP A 269 -16.52 -9.60 -15.23
CA TRP A 269 -16.40 -11.05 -15.40
C TRP A 269 -17.73 -11.71 -15.79
N ARG A 270 -18.83 -11.35 -15.14
CA ARG A 270 -20.18 -11.89 -15.46
C ARG A 270 -20.60 -11.57 -16.88
N ALA A 271 -20.31 -10.36 -17.35
CA ALA A 271 -20.72 -9.90 -18.69
C ALA A 271 -19.81 -10.43 -19.82
N THR A 272 -18.52 -10.63 -19.55
CA THR A 272 -17.51 -10.91 -20.59
C THR A 272 -16.83 -12.26 -20.47
N GLY A 273 -16.93 -12.92 -19.31
CA GLY A 273 -16.13 -14.11 -18.98
C GLY A 273 -14.66 -13.81 -18.65
N ILE A 274 -14.20 -12.56 -18.77
CA ILE A 274 -12.82 -12.16 -18.46
C ILE A 274 -12.66 -12.06 -16.95
N LEU A 275 -11.89 -12.97 -16.36
CA LEU A 275 -11.57 -12.92 -14.96
C LEU A 275 -10.70 -11.69 -14.67
N THR A 276 -11.13 -10.84 -13.74
CA THR A 276 -10.58 -9.50 -13.56
C THR A 276 -10.23 -9.27 -12.09
N ALA A 277 -9.01 -8.84 -11.78
CA ALA A 277 -8.59 -8.39 -10.45
C ALA A 277 -7.45 -7.39 -10.60
N ARG A 278 -7.82 -6.11 -10.78
CA ARG A 278 -6.88 -5.05 -11.15
C ARG A 278 -6.15 -4.45 -9.96
N SER A 279 -4.85 -4.43 -10.06
CA SER A 279 -3.93 -3.63 -9.23
C SER A 279 -2.63 -3.44 -9.96
N GLU A 280 -1.85 -2.43 -9.55
CA GLU A 280 -0.50 -2.26 -10.07
C GLU A 280 0.36 -3.48 -9.77
N HIS A 281 1.33 -3.77 -10.66
CA HIS A 281 2.21 -4.92 -10.47
C HIS A 281 3.56 -4.76 -11.17
N GLN A 282 4.53 -5.52 -10.66
CA GLN A 282 5.86 -5.66 -11.22
C GLN A 282 5.84 -6.61 -12.42
N LEU A 283 6.72 -6.37 -13.39
CA LEU A 283 6.95 -7.24 -14.54
C LEU A 283 8.41 -7.71 -14.54
N GLU A 284 8.66 -8.89 -15.12
CA GLU A 284 10.02 -9.41 -15.34
C GLU A 284 10.74 -8.77 -16.54
N GLN A 285 10.05 -7.90 -17.29
CA GLN A 285 10.55 -7.21 -18.49
C GLN A 285 10.09 -5.76 -18.52
N GLU A 286 10.65 -4.94 -19.41
CA GLU A 286 10.17 -3.58 -19.62
C GLU A 286 8.66 -3.55 -19.98
N PRO A 287 7.93 -2.63 -19.33
CA PRO A 287 8.38 -1.45 -18.58
C PRO A 287 8.69 -1.71 -17.09
N TYR A 288 8.84 -2.92 -16.66
CA TYR A 288 9.09 -3.42 -15.30
C TYR A 288 7.98 -3.16 -14.28
N PHE A 289 7.17 -2.13 -14.46
CA PHE A 289 6.06 -1.79 -13.58
C PHE A 289 4.91 -1.17 -14.38
N VAL A 290 3.67 -1.53 -14.01
CA VAL A 290 2.46 -0.96 -14.62
C VAL A 290 1.40 -0.65 -13.56
N TYR A 291 0.65 0.42 -13.82
CA TYR A 291 -0.63 0.70 -13.17
C TYR A 291 -1.72 -0.03 -13.95
N ASP A 292 -2.18 -1.16 -13.44
CA ASP A 292 -3.24 -1.96 -14.05
C ASP A 292 -4.56 -1.65 -13.33
N THR A 293 -5.39 -0.82 -13.94
CA THR A 293 -6.45 -0.09 -13.24
C THR A 293 -7.86 -0.49 -13.67
N VAL A 294 -8.81 -0.29 -12.77
CA VAL A 294 -10.24 -0.30 -13.09
C VAL A 294 -10.61 0.96 -13.87
N PHE A 295 -9.99 2.09 -13.48
CA PHE A 295 -10.16 3.37 -14.15
C PHE A 295 -8.93 4.25 -13.90
N THR A 296 -8.48 4.96 -14.92
CA THR A 296 -7.50 6.06 -14.80
C THR A 296 -7.56 7.00 -16.00
N ASP A 297 -7.31 8.29 -15.77
CA ASP A 297 -7.16 9.34 -16.80
C ASP A 297 -8.31 9.41 -17.81
N GLY A 298 -9.53 9.04 -17.38
CA GLY A 298 -10.74 9.04 -18.23
C GLY A 298 -11.06 7.70 -18.90
N TYR A 299 -10.23 6.66 -18.72
CA TYR A 299 -10.39 5.37 -19.36
C TYR A 299 -10.64 4.24 -18.36
N GLN A 300 -11.62 3.40 -18.68
CA GLN A 300 -11.88 2.15 -17.96
C GLN A 300 -10.89 1.07 -18.39
N TRP A 301 -10.51 0.20 -17.46
CA TRP A 301 -9.63 -0.95 -17.71
C TRP A 301 -8.31 -0.57 -18.35
N ASN A 302 -7.77 0.55 -17.90
CA ASN A 302 -6.58 1.15 -18.45
C ASN A 302 -5.34 0.59 -17.75
N THR A 303 -4.47 -0.08 -18.52
CA THR A 303 -3.16 -0.55 -18.07
C THR A 303 -2.11 0.37 -18.66
N ILE A 304 -1.39 1.11 -17.82
CA ILE A 304 -0.45 2.15 -18.23
C ILE A 304 0.89 2.04 -17.50
N THR A 305 1.93 2.57 -18.14
CA THR A 305 3.22 2.82 -17.48
C THR A 305 3.15 4.06 -16.57
N ASP A 306 4.19 4.30 -15.80
CA ASP A 306 4.40 5.53 -15.01
C ASP A 306 4.34 6.82 -15.84
N THR A 307 4.67 6.72 -17.13
CA THR A 307 4.61 7.83 -18.09
C THR A 307 3.27 7.94 -18.84
N GLY A 308 2.29 7.10 -18.48
CA GLY A 308 0.95 7.11 -19.09
C GLY A 308 0.86 6.38 -20.42
N ARG A 309 1.89 5.64 -20.88
CA ARG A 309 1.81 4.83 -22.10
C ARG A 309 0.88 3.64 -21.88
N TYR A 310 -0.13 3.47 -22.76
CA TYR A 310 -1.07 2.36 -22.73
C TYR A 310 -0.39 1.04 -23.15
N VAL A 311 -0.52 0.02 -22.31
CA VAL A 311 0.13 -1.29 -22.46
C VAL A 311 -0.82 -2.42 -22.06
N PRO A 312 -1.94 -2.60 -22.77
CA PRO A 312 -3.02 -3.53 -22.40
C PRO A 312 -2.59 -5.00 -22.37
N GLU A 313 -1.49 -5.35 -23.03
CA GLU A 313 -0.91 -6.69 -23.02
C GLU A 313 -0.48 -7.17 -21.65
N PHE A 314 -0.28 -6.25 -20.70
CA PHE A 314 0.08 -6.54 -19.31
C PHE A 314 -1.09 -6.48 -18.34
N ALA A 315 -2.31 -6.34 -18.86
CA ALA A 315 -3.51 -6.46 -18.03
C ALA A 315 -3.59 -7.84 -17.36
N ALA A 316 -3.87 -7.88 -16.05
CA ALA A 316 -3.75 -9.13 -15.30
C ALA A 316 -4.80 -9.31 -14.20
N VAL A 317 -5.00 -10.56 -13.82
CA VAL A 317 -5.53 -10.95 -12.51
C VAL A 317 -4.36 -10.84 -11.53
N SER A 318 -4.28 -9.71 -10.82
CA SER A 318 -3.26 -9.48 -9.80
C SER A 318 -3.50 -10.42 -8.61
N LEU A 319 -2.44 -11.08 -8.13
CA LEU A 319 -2.53 -12.00 -7.00
C LEU A 319 -3.03 -11.30 -5.74
N LYS A 320 -2.47 -10.14 -5.39
CA LYS A 320 -2.84 -9.39 -4.19
C LYS A 320 -4.29 -8.90 -4.22
N ALA A 321 -4.76 -8.40 -5.37
CA ALA A 321 -6.15 -8.01 -5.54
C ALA A 321 -7.10 -9.22 -5.46
N ALA A 322 -6.79 -10.30 -6.14
CA ALA A 322 -7.59 -11.52 -6.17
C ALA A 322 -7.75 -12.15 -4.77
N LEU A 323 -6.65 -12.27 -4.02
CA LEU A 323 -6.67 -12.81 -2.66
C LEU A 323 -7.39 -11.88 -1.69
N GLY A 324 -7.15 -10.57 -1.77
CA GLY A 324 -7.84 -9.60 -0.94
C GLY A 324 -9.35 -9.65 -1.16
N MET A 325 -9.81 -9.68 -2.42
CA MET A 325 -11.22 -9.85 -2.73
C MET A 325 -11.80 -11.18 -2.23
N TRP A 326 -11.04 -12.27 -2.35
CA TRP A 326 -11.50 -13.60 -1.90
C TRP A 326 -11.76 -13.69 -0.40
N VAL A 327 -10.98 -13.00 0.44
CA VAL A 327 -11.20 -13.05 1.89
C VAL A 327 -12.21 -12.04 2.40
N LEU A 328 -12.41 -10.93 1.67
CA LEU A 328 -13.32 -9.86 2.05
C LEU A 328 -14.75 -10.07 1.57
N TRP A 329 -14.92 -10.69 0.40
CA TRP A 329 -16.22 -10.97 -0.20
C TRP A 329 -16.32 -12.43 -0.66
N LYS A 330 -17.44 -13.07 -0.36
CA LYS A 330 -17.66 -14.46 -0.71
C LYS A 330 -18.62 -14.57 -1.87
N SER A 331 -18.12 -15.02 -3.03
CA SER A 331 -18.91 -15.26 -4.23
C SER A 331 -18.23 -16.30 -5.14
N ASP A 332 -18.97 -16.84 -6.12
CA ASP A 332 -18.40 -17.73 -7.14
C ASP A 332 -17.26 -17.07 -7.92
N TYR A 333 -17.33 -15.76 -8.09
CA TYR A 333 -16.27 -14.99 -8.76
C TYR A 333 -14.98 -14.99 -7.95
N THR A 334 -15.05 -14.70 -6.65
CA THR A 334 -13.85 -14.68 -5.79
C THR A 334 -13.26 -16.05 -5.59
N ASP A 335 -14.09 -17.11 -5.58
CA ASP A 335 -13.60 -18.50 -5.55
C ASP A 335 -12.85 -18.84 -6.86
N LYS A 336 -13.32 -18.35 -8.03
CA LYS A 336 -12.61 -18.51 -9.31
C LYS A 336 -11.31 -17.72 -9.34
N LEU A 337 -11.26 -16.50 -8.78
CA LEU A 337 -10.03 -15.75 -8.61
C LEU A 337 -9.01 -16.55 -7.82
N PHE A 338 -9.42 -17.06 -6.66
CA PHE A 338 -8.56 -17.89 -5.81
C PHE A 338 -8.01 -19.11 -6.55
N GLU A 339 -8.89 -19.85 -7.25
CA GLU A 339 -8.47 -21.04 -8.02
C GLU A 339 -7.49 -20.71 -9.16
N ALA A 340 -7.65 -19.56 -9.80
CA ALA A 340 -6.75 -19.11 -10.85
C ALA A 340 -5.34 -18.83 -10.31
N ILE A 341 -5.25 -18.02 -9.25
CA ILE A 341 -3.96 -17.53 -8.74
C ILE A 341 -3.25 -18.51 -7.81
N ALA A 342 -3.98 -19.40 -7.13
CA ALA A 342 -3.39 -20.35 -6.16
C ALA A 342 -2.42 -21.36 -6.80
N ARG A 343 -2.42 -21.48 -8.12
CA ARG A 343 -1.52 -22.36 -8.91
C ARG A 343 -0.30 -21.61 -9.44
N GLU A 344 -0.32 -20.27 -9.39
CA GLU A 344 0.70 -19.41 -10.00
C GLU A 344 1.87 -19.16 -9.04
N SER A 345 2.66 -20.21 -8.79
CA SER A 345 3.77 -20.16 -7.85
C SER A 345 4.97 -20.98 -8.33
N ASN A 346 6.13 -20.60 -7.80
CA ASN A 346 7.32 -21.41 -7.80
C ASN A 346 7.61 -21.86 -6.36
N PRO A 347 7.57 -23.15 -6.03
CA PRO A 347 7.74 -23.63 -4.66
C PRO A 347 9.09 -23.23 -4.00
N ALA A 348 10.10 -22.91 -4.81
CA ALA A 348 11.41 -22.47 -4.33
C ALA A 348 11.54 -20.94 -4.20
N LYS A 349 10.62 -20.15 -4.81
CA LYS A 349 10.74 -18.68 -4.90
C LYS A 349 9.58 -17.91 -4.29
N GLY A 350 8.38 -18.47 -4.27
CA GLY A 350 7.15 -17.78 -3.86
C GLY A 350 6.10 -17.73 -4.95
N PHE A 351 5.17 -16.81 -4.85
CA PHE A 351 4.08 -16.60 -5.80
C PHE A 351 4.44 -15.52 -6.83
N HIS A 352 3.98 -15.76 -8.07
CA HIS A 352 4.03 -14.80 -9.16
C HIS A 352 3.14 -13.58 -8.90
N GLU A 353 3.38 -12.46 -9.60
CA GLU A 353 2.60 -11.22 -9.48
C GLU A 353 1.13 -11.39 -9.88
N GLY A 354 0.85 -12.27 -10.82
CA GLY A 354 -0.50 -12.53 -11.30
C GLY A 354 -0.54 -13.37 -12.56
N LEU A 355 -1.71 -13.40 -13.18
CA LEU A 355 -2.01 -14.14 -14.40
C LEU A 355 -2.51 -13.16 -15.47
N LEU A 356 -1.84 -13.09 -16.62
CA LEU A 356 -2.24 -12.21 -17.71
C LEU A 356 -3.66 -12.52 -18.24
N GLU A 357 -4.51 -11.51 -18.37
CA GLU A 357 -5.89 -11.65 -18.88
C GLU A 357 -5.95 -12.18 -20.31
N ASN A 358 -4.89 -11.96 -21.10
CA ASN A 358 -4.80 -12.43 -22.49
C ASN A 358 -4.46 -13.92 -22.66
N GLY A 359 -4.39 -14.67 -21.56
CA GLY A 359 -4.10 -16.11 -21.55
C GLY A 359 -2.65 -16.51 -21.82
N LYS A 360 -1.71 -15.55 -21.84
CA LYS A 360 -0.29 -15.85 -22.07
C LYS A 360 0.45 -16.43 -20.86
N GLY A 361 -0.27 -16.65 -19.76
CA GLY A 361 0.29 -17.27 -18.55
C GLY A 361 0.64 -16.27 -17.45
N PRO A 362 1.44 -16.69 -16.45
CA PRO A 362 1.77 -15.87 -15.29
C PRO A 362 2.76 -14.74 -15.62
N ILE A 363 2.66 -13.66 -14.86
CA ILE A 363 3.69 -12.64 -14.74
C ILE A 363 4.75 -13.20 -13.79
N ARG A 364 5.92 -13.52 -14.32
CA ARG A 364 6.95 -14.30 -13.60
C ARG A 364 7.85 -13.47 -12.68
N ALA A 365 7.44 -12.25 -12.37
CA ALA A 365 8.05 -11.46 -11.31
C ALA A 365 7.64 -12.00 -9.93
N PHE A 366 8.53 -11.86 -8.95
CA PHE A 366 8.30 -12.18 -7.55
C PHE A 366 8.65 -10.95 -6.72
N THR A 367 7.77 -10.52 -5.84
CA THR A 367 7.99 -9.32 -5.01
C THR A 367 7.69 -9.56 -3.53
N ALA A 368 8.30 -8.74 -2.70
CA ALA A 368 8.01 -8.69 -1.27
C ALA A 368 6.55 -8.28 -1.02
N ASN A 369 6.06 -7.27 -1.76
CA ASN A 369 4.69 -6.78 -1.61
C ASN A 369 3.67 -7.89 -1.87
N ASN A 370 3.80 -8.57 -3.00
CA ASN A 370 2.83 -9.59 -3.42
C ASN A 370 2.81 -10.81 -2.46
N ASN A 371 4.00 -11.32 -2.10
CA ASN A 371 4.11 -12.45 -1.18
C ASN A 371 3.79 -12.06 0.27
N GLY A 372 4.03 -10.79 0.65
CA GLY A 372 3.62 -10.23 1.93
C GLY A 372 2.09 -10.16 2.05
N ILE A 373 1.42 -9.55 1.08
CA ILE A 373 -0.05 -9.44 1.07
C ILE A 373 -0.72 -10.83 1.01
N MET A 374 -0.12 -11.81 0.34
CA MET A 374 -0.62 -13.19 0.44
C MET A 374 -0.64 -13.70 1.87
N LEU A 375 0.45 -13.52 2.61
CA LEU A 375 0.54 -13.93 4.01
C LEU A 375 -0.43 -13.13 4.90
N GLU A 376 -0.55 -11.81 4.69
CA GLU A 376 -1.54 -10.95 5.37
C GLU A 376 -2.96 -11.46 5.17
N THR A 377 -3.30 -11.78 3.92
CA THR A 377 -4.63 -12.28 3.54
C THR A 377 -4.97 -13.59 4.24
N LEU A 378 -4.02 -14.53 4.29
CA LEU A 378 -4.21 -15.79 5.00
C LEU A 378 -4.30 -15.58 6.51
N LEU A 379 -3.57 -14.62 7.07
CA LEU A 379 -3.67 -14.23 8.47
C LEU A 379 -5.06 -13.66 8.78
N TYR A 380 -5.55 -12.72 7.93
CA TYR A 380 -6.91 -12.17 8.08
C TYR A 380 -7.97 -13.28 8.03
N LYS A 381 -7.86 -14.21 7.09
CA LYS A 381 -8.78 -15.35 7.00
C LYS A 381 -8.79 -16.20 8.27
N ALA A 382 -7.63 -16.39 8.90
CA ALA A 382 -7.48 -17.19 10.10
C ALA A 382 -7.93 -16.48 11.37
N GLN A 383 -7.76 -15.16 11.47
CA GLN A 383 -7.89 -14.42 12.72
C GLN A 383 -8.81 -13.18 12.64
N GLY A 384 -9.28 -12.80 11.46
CA GLY A 384 -9.98 -11.52 11.23
C GLY A 384 -9.00 -10.34 11.19
N LYS A 385 -9.49 -9.14 11.42
CA LYS A 385 -8.74 -7.87 11.39
C LYS A 385 -7.35 -7.98 12.02
N ILE A 386 -6.33 -7.48 11.31
CA ILE A 386 -4.93 -7.66 11.70
C ILE A 386 -4.53 -6.73 12.83
N LEU A 387 -4.90 -5.44 12.77
CA LEU A 387 -4.63 -4.53 13.88
C LEU A 387 -5.42 -4.95 15.12
N ARG A 388 -4.70 -5.25 16.18
CA ARG A 388 -5.25 -5.53 17.51
C ARG A 388 -4.55 -4.63 18.51
N TRP A 389 -5.34 -3.88 19.28
CA TRP A 389 -4.80 -3.09 20.36
C TRP A 389 -4.34 -4.03 21.48
N GLY A 390 -3.10 -3.86 21.88
CA GLY A 390 -2.46 -4.64 22.94
C GLY A 390 -2.01 -3.79 24.12
N ASN A 391 -0.90 -4.16 24.73
CA ASN A 391 -0.39 -3.54 25.95
C ASN A 391 0.78 -2.58 25.70
N ALA A 392 0.91 -2.03 24.50
CA ALA A 392 1.99 -1.09 24.15
C ALA A 392 1.71 0.31 24.70
N ARG A 393 1.48 0.41 26.02
CA ARG A 393 1.27 1.68 26.74
C ARG A 393 2.55 2.10 27.47
N ASP A 394 2.68 3.41 27.75
CA ASP A 394 3.81 4.00 28.47
C ASP A 394 5.18 3.75 27.81
N THR A 395 5.18 3.66 26.48
CA THR A 395 6.39 3.49 25.70
C THR A 395 7.19 4.79 25.60
N LEU A 396 8.37 4.74 24.99
CA LEU A 396 9.19 5.94 24.77
C LEU A 396 8.43 7.02 23.97
N TRP A 397 7.64 6.62 22.96
CA TRP A 397 6.78 7.53 22.21
C TRP A 397 5.75 8.23 23.09
N ASP A 398 5.06 7.49 23.96
CA ASP A 398 4.00 8.02 24.80
C ASP A 398 4.53 8.99 25.85
N ARG A 399 5.75 8.73 26.36
CA ARG A 399 6.44 9.59 27.33
C ARG A 399 7.11 10.81 26.72
N THR A 400 7.31 10.83 25.39
CA THR A 400 7.89 11.97 24.70
C THR A 400 6.83 13.05 24.47
N PRO A 401 7.02 14.30 24.97
CA PRO A 401 6.10 15.39 24.73
C PRO A 401 5.83 15.60 23.24
N ALA A 402 4.59 15.95 22.87
CA ALA A 402 4.20 16.15 21.47
C ALA A 402 5.09 17.21 20.77
N ALA A 403 5.51 18.25 21.50
CA ALA A 403 6.41 19.30 20.98
C ALA A 403 7.81 18.77 20.61
N ASP A 404 8.22 17.64 21.19
CA ASP A 404 9.54 17.02 20.97
C ASP A 404 9.49 15.86 19.97
N ARG A 405 8.29 15.50 19.50
CA ARG A 405 8.06 14.42 18.51
C ARG A 405 8.25 14.88 17.06
N GLY A 406 9.11 15.82 16.83
CA GLY A 406 9.42 16.37 15.51
C GLY A 406 9.45 17.89 15.54
N LYS A 407 10.25 18.48 14.70
CA LYS A 407 10.37 19.94 14.59
C LYS A 407 9.14 20.50 13.87
N GLU A 408 8.68 21.69 14.26
CA GLU A 408 7.66 22.44 13.54
C GLU A 408 7.98 22.54 12.04
N PRO A 409 6.94 22.55 11.15
CA PRO A 409 7.11 22.72 9.71
C PRO A 409 7.94 23.99 9.43
N ARG A 410 8.94 23.89 8.56
CA ARG A 410 9.64 25.10 8.07
C ARG A 410 8.61 25.99 7.39
N ALA A 411 8.53 27.24 7.83
CA ALA A 411 7.72 28.27 7.17
C ALA A 411 8.21 28.46 5.73
N GLY A 412 7.60 27.78 4.79
CA GLY A 412 7.98 27.77 3.38
C GLY A 412 7.30 26.71 2.52
N ALA A 413 6.82 25.62 3.11
CA ALA A 413 6.14 24.55 2.38
C ALA A 413 4.67 24.88 2.03
N ALA A 414 4.08 25.91 2.62
CA ALA A 414 2.65 26.22 2.47
C ALA A 414 2.30 27.17 1.30
N SER A 415 3.27 27.62 0.49
CA SER A 415 3.04 28.72 -0.46
C SER A 415 2.65 28.32 -1.88
N ALA A 416 2.64 27.04 -2.23
CA ALA A 416 2.34 26.61 -3.61
C ALA A 416 0.90 26.11 -3.85
N ALA A 417 0.06 25.98 -2.83
CA ALA A 417 -1.28 25.38 -2.97
C ALA A 417 -2.47 26.30 -2.63
N ALA A 418 -2.22 27.57 -2.31
CA ALA A 418 -3.30 28.53 -2.05
C ALA A 418 -3.71 29.27 -3.34
N GLY A 419 -4.10 28.52 -4.36
CA GLY A 419 -4.87 29.01 -5.50
C GLY A 419 -6.36 28.83 -5.18
N ALA A 420 -7.07 29.94 -4.92
CA ALA A 420 -8.44 30.04 -4.51
C ALA A 420 -9.38 29.01 -5.19
N SER A 421 -10.03 28.18 -4.41
CA SER A 421 -11.17 27.38 -4.83
C SER A 421 -12.40 28.28 -4.98
N ALA A 422 -12.73 28.65 -6.21
CA ALA A 422 -14.08 29.04 -6.55
C ALA A 422 -14.98 27.78 -6.56
N PRO A 423 -16.23 27.85 -6.10
CA PRO A 423 -17.10 26.69 -6.08
C PRO A 423 -17.41 26.25 -7.51
N CYS A 424 -16.91 25.07 -7.90
CA CYS A 424 -17.24 24.44 -9.17
C CYS A 424 -18.71 24.00 -9.17
N ARG A 425 -19.50 24.58 -10.07
CA ARG A 425 -20.77 23.99 -10.50
C ARG A 425 -20.49 22.65 -11.20
N PRO A 426 -21.33 21.62 -11.03
CA PRO A 426 -21.16 20.36 -11.72
C PRO A 426 -21.22 20.59 -13.24
N ALA A 427 -20.16 20.20 -13.93
CA ALA A 427 -20.13 20.15 -15.39
C ALA A 427 -21.03 19.00 -15.83
N SER A 428 -21.98 19.29 -16.72
CA SER A 428 -22.79 18.30 -17.39
C SER A 428 -21.88 17.37 -18.20
N VAL A 429 -21.82 16.11 -17.78
CA VAL A 429 -21.06 15.07 -18.49
C VAL A 429 -21.84 14.76 -19.79
N THR A 430 -21.26 15.08 -20.91
CA THR A 430 -21.68 14.58 -22.22
C THR A 430 -21.46 13.07 -22.24
N ARG A 431 -22.55 12.31 -22.41
CA ARG A 431 -22.55 10.87 -22.56
C ARG A 431 -21.64 10.47 -23.74
N ALA A 432 -20.56 9.74 -23.44
CA ALA A 432 -19.89 8.95 -24.46
C ALA A 432 -20.81 7.78 -24.84
N ALA A 433 -21.20 7.73 -26.12
CA ALA A 433 -22.02 6.69 -26.68
C ALA A 433 -21.21 5.39 -26.77
N GLY A 434 -21.47 4.49 -25.86
CA GLY A 434 -20.95 3.13 -25.83
C GLY A 434 -21.68 2.40 -24.71
N GLY A 435 -22.95 2.01 -24.99
CA GLY A 435 -23.76 1.27 -24.03
C GLY A 435 -23.13 -0.08 -23.72
N GLN A 436 -22.60 -0.23 -22.52
CA GLN A 436 -22.28 -1.55 -21.96
C GLN A 436 -23.58 -2.18 -21.46
N PRO A 437 -23.83 -3.47 -21.72
CA PRO A 437 -25.01 -4.15 -21.20
C PRO A 437 -24.92 -4.27 -19.68
N CYS A 438 -25.98 -3.89 -19.03
CA CYS A 438 -26.23 -4.20 -17.62
C CYS A 438 -26.68 -5.64 -17.45
#